data_d609b86e565a8048163abd4dfd2b5944
#
_entry.id   d609b86e565a8048163abd4dfd2b5944
#
_cell.length_a   1.000
_cell.length_b   1.000
_cell.length_c   1.000
_cell.angle_alpha   90.00
_cell.angle_beta   90.00
_cell.angle_gamma   90.00
#
_symmetry.space_group_name_H-M   'P 1'
#
loop_
_entity.id
_entity.type
_entity.pdbx_description
1 polymer ?
#
loop_
_entity_poly.entity_id
_entity_poly.type
_entity_poly.pdbx_seq_one_letter_code
_entity_poly.pdbx_strand_id
1 'polypeptide(L)'
;MIIWAIVATVIALALLIAMIQYRNQIRKNCRQLQVMQKHSSNQRLTSEVPYGEINELVMRVNDICNRYQQDSIQIERNENNLKEAIANLSHDIRTPLTSLDGYVQLLVMSDSKEEQEHYLKIIQNRISSLKELLEELFTYTKMQDQHYELACMPMDARQCICETVLAFYEDFEERGLQPEVEFCEDELPIIGNEVALRRVVQNLVKNALEHGKNRLGLKLQKREDSLLFLCYNDKKEEEIIDVDKIFTRFYKGDRARTSTSTGLGLSIAKGLVDRMHGEISACVDEGLFKITISIPLDKKKLENPSKDH
;
A
#
# COMPACT_ATOMS: atom_id res chain seq x y z
N MET A 1 -65.47 43.82 -12.01
CA MET A 1 -65.05 43.13 -13.25
C MET A 1 -63.68 43.61 -13.78
N ILE A 2 -63.46 44.90 -14.00
CA ILE A 2 -62.20 45.45 -14.58
C ILE A 2 -60.98 45.19 -13.68
N ILE A 3 -61.10 45.36 -12.36
CA ILE A 3 -60.00 45.10 -11.39
C ILE A 3 -59.54 43.65 -11.45
N TRP A 4 -60.48 42.69 -11.48
CA TRP A 4 -60.18 41.23 -11.56
C TRP A 4 -59.49 40.88 -12.90
N ALA A 5 -59.88 41.52 -14.00
CA ALA A 5 -59.26 41.34 -15.30
C ALA A 5 -57.80 41.85 -15.30
N ILE A 6 -57.53 43.02 -14.67
CA ILE A 6 -56.18 43.56 -14.52
C ILE A 6 -55.32 42.64 -13.64
N VAL A 7 -55.81 42.16 -12.53
CA VAL A 7 -55.08 41.22 -11.63
C VAL A 7 -54.75 39.93 -12.38
N ALA A 8 -55.73 39.36 -13.11
CA ALA A 8 -55.49 38.16 -13.91
C ALA A 8 -54.44 38.33 -14.98
N THR A 9 -54.41 39.48 -15.69
CA THR A 9 -53.38 39.78 -16.71
C THR A 9 -52.03 39.98 -16.11
N VAL A 10 -51.88 40.61 -14.94
CA VAL A 10 -50.60 40.76 -14.22
C VAL A 10 -50.06 39.40 -13.77
N ILE A 11 -50.91 38.53 -13.22
CA ILE A 11 -50.52 37.18 -12.82
C ILE A 11 -50.08 36.35 -14.04
N ALA A 12 -50.85 36.41 -15.15
CA ALA A 12 -50.50 35.69 -16.37
C ALA A 12 -49.14 36.17 -16.95
N LEU A 13 -48.85 37.49 -16.91
CA LEU A 13 -47.58 38.06 -17.37
C LEU A 13 -46.43 37.62 -16.45
N ALA A 14 -46.63 37.62 -15.14
CA ALA A 14 -45.63 37.14 -14.15
C ALA A 14 -45.31 35.66 -14.36
N LEU A 15 -46.29 34.81 -14.57
CA LEU A 15 -46.11 33.39 -14.86
C LEU A 15 -45.38 33.16 -16.18
N LEU A 16 -45.68 33.95 -17.22
CA LEU A 16 -45.00 33.89 -18.50
C LEU A 16 -43.52 34.23 -18.36
N ILE A 17 -43.20 35.29 -17.63
CA ILE A 17 -41.79 35.69 -17.35
C ILE A 17 -41.07 34.58 -16.58
N ALA A 18 -41.69 34.04 -15.53
CA ALA A 18 -41.09 32.94 -14.76
C ALA A 18 -40.83 31.72 -15.64
N MET A 19 -41.77 31.35 -16.52
CA MET A 19 -41.61 30.24 -17.46
C MET A 19 -40.49 30.47 -18.47
N ILE A 20 -40.29 31.67 -18.97
CA ILE A 20 -39.21 32.04 -19.88
C ILE A 20 -37.84 31.94 -19.16
N GLN A 21 -37.76 32.45 -17.92
CA GLN A 21 -36.55 32.34 -17.09
C GLN A 21 -36.18 30.89 -16.80
N TYR A 22 -37.15 30.08 -16.42
CA TYR A 22 -36.96 28.64 -16.18
C TYR A 22 -36.41 27.91 -17.43
N ARG A 23 -37.05 28.13 -18.60
CA ARG A 23 -36.62 27.54 -19.85
C ARG A 23 -35.22 27.98 -20.28
N ASN A 24 -34.88 29.24 -20.07
CA ASN A 24 -33.55 29.75 -20.39
C ASN A 24 -32.49 29.15 -19.47
N GLN A 25 -32.79 29.00 -18.20
CA GLN A 25 -31.86 28.35 -17.23
C GLN A 25 -31.57 26.88 -17.59
N ILE A 26 -32.62 26.10 -17.91
CA ILE A 26 -32.43 24.73 -18.38
C ILE A 26 -31.53 24.67 -19.62
N ARG A 27 -31.77 25.55 -20.62
CA ARG A 27 -30.95 25.62 -21.80
C ARG A 27 -29.49 25.97 -21.50
N LYS A 28 -29.28 26.91 -20.55
CA LYS A 28 -27.93 27.27 -20.08
C LYS A 28 -27.22 26.08 -19.43
N ASN A 29 -27.91 25.35 -18.53
CA ASN A 29 -27.37 24.17 -17.87
C ASN A 29 -27.05 23.06 -18.87
N CYS A 30 -27.92 22.81 -19.86
CA CYS A 30 -27.66 21.84 -20.93
C CYS A 30 -26.42 22.17 -21.75
N ARG A 31 -26.22 23.45 -22.09
CA ARG A 31 -25.03 23.92 -22.82
C ARG A 31 -23.77 23.76 -21.96
N GLN A 32 -23.83 24.10 -20.67
CA GLN A 32 -22.70 23.90 -19.75
C GLN A 32 -22.32 22.41 -19.67
N LEU A 33 -23.30 21.50 -19.56
CA LEU A 33 -23.07 20.05 -19.56
C LEU A 33 -22.42 19.58 -20.87
N GLN A 34 -22.84 20.08 -22.04
CA GLN A 34 -22.19 19.74 -23.32
C GLN A 34 -20.73 20.17 -23.38
N VAL A 35 -20.41 21.35 -22.84
CA VAL A 35 -19.04 21.84 -22.76
C VAL A 35 -18.20 21.00 -21.83
N MET A 36 -18.74 20.63 -20.66
CA MET A 36 -18.08 19.75 -19.70
C MET A 36 -17.79 18.34 -20.29
N GLN A 37 -18.72 17.82 -21.09
CA GLN A 37 -18.55 16.53 -21.76
C GLN A 37 -17.43 16.54 -22.84
N LYS A 38 -17.27 17.67 -23.54
CA LYS A 38 -16.26 17.80 -24.62
C LYS A 38 -14.86 18.12 -24.15
N HIS A 39 -14.77 18.81 -23.04
CA HIS A 39 -13.49 19.22 -22.46
C HIS A 39 -13.51 18.76 -21.01
N SER A 40 -12.49 18.04 -20.58
CA SER A 40 -12.28 17.68 -19.17
C SER A 40 -12.01 18.94 -18.35
N SER A 41 -12.99 19.84 -18.26
CA SER A 41 -12.83 21.15 -17.64
C SER A 41 -13.41 21.11 -16.23
N ASN A 42 -12.70 21.75 -15.31
CA ASN A 42 -13.10 21.95 -13.90
C ASN A 42 -14.32 22.88 -13.75
N GLN A 43 -15.11 23.07 -14.81
CA GLN A 43 -16.28 23.93 -14.77
C GLN A 43 -17.42 23.28 -14.00
N ARG A 44 -18.08 24.08 -13.17
CA ARG A 44 -19.26 23.64 -12.41
C ARG A 44 -20.51 24.25 -13.05
N LEU A 45 -21.60 23.52 -12.96
CA LEU A 45 -22.92 24.07 -13.30
C LEU A 45 -23.26 25.16 -12.31
N THR A 46 -23.80 26.27 -12.84
CA THR A 46 -24.26 27.42 -12.05
C THR A 46 -25.73 27.68 -12.31
N SER A 47 -26.50 27.94 -11.26
CA SER A 47 -27.89 28.37 -11.36
C SER A 47 -28.02 29.82 -10.91
N GLU A 48 -28.73 30.61 -11.71
CA GLU A 48 -29.01 32.02 -11.43
C GLU A 48 -30.48 32.25 -11.04
N VAL A 49 -31.28 31.18 -10.98
CA VAL A 49 -32.69 31.28 -10.66
C VAL A 49 -32.98 30.77 -9.24
N PRO A 50 -33.93 31.41 -8.50
CA PRO A 50 -34.23 31.06 -7.10
C PRO A 50 -35.15 29.82 -6.95
N TYR A 51 -35.21 28.95 -7.97
CA TYR A 51 -36.04 27.73 -7.89
C TYR A 51 -35.29 26.60 -7.21
N GLY A 52 -35.80 26.13 -6.07
CA GLY A 52 -35.18 25.16 -5.21
C GLY A 52 -34.84 23.84 -5.92
N GLU A 53 -35.73 23.34 -6.78
CA GLU A 53 -35.55 22.09 -7.51
C GLU A 53 -34.42 22.14 -8.53
N ILE A 54 -34.25 23.27 -9.22
CA ILE A 54 -33.12 23.46 -10.18
C ILE A 54 -31.80 23.52 -9.42
N ASN A 55 -31.77 24.21 -8.30
CA ASN A 55 -30.57 24.33 -7.48
C ASN A 55 -30.17 22.97 -6.90
N GLU A 56 -31.15 22.17 -6.45
CA GLU A 56 -30.88 20.79 -5.99
C GLU A 56 -30.33 19.92 -7.12
N LEU A 57 -30.93 19.98 -8.31
CA LEU A 57 -30.42 19.25 -9.48
C LEU A 57 -28.98 19.65 -9.82
N VAL A 58 -28.69 20.97 -9.84
CA VAL A 58 -27.33 21.48 -10.11
C VAL A 58 -26.33 20.99 -9.05
N MET A 59 -26.70 21.02 -7.77
CA MET A 59 -25.83 20.47 -6.71
C MET A 59 -25.55 18.98 -6.91
N ARG A 60 -26.57 18.15 -7.14
CA ARG A 60 -26.39 16.71 -7.35
C ARG A 60 -25.56 16.39 -8.57
N VAL A 61 -25.75 17.10 -9.68
CA VAL A 61 -24.93 16.92 -10.88
C VAL A 61 -23.48 17.34 -10.62
N ASN A 62 -23.24 18.46 -9.92
CA ASN A 62 -21.90 18.87 -9.54
C ASN A 62 -21.24 17.83 -8.63
N ASP A 63 -21.96 17.22 -7.69
CA ASP A 63 -21.43 16.15 -6.84
C ASP A 63 -21.02 14.90 -7.65
N ILE A 64 -21.84 14.52 -8.64
CA ILE A 64 -21.51 13.41 -9.55
C ILE A 64 -20.24 13.74 -10.37
N CYS A 65 -20.17 14.96 -10.91
CA CYS A 65 -19.00 15.40 -11.66
C CYS A 65 -17.73 15.44 -10.80
N ASN A 66 -17.83 15.91 -9.56
CA ASN A 66 -16.71 15.93 -8.62
C ASN A 66 -16.22 14.50 -8.31
N ARG A 67 -17.13 13.55 -8.04
CA ARG A 67 -16.77 12.12 -7.82
C ARG A 67 -16.10 11.54 -9.05
N TYR A 68 -16.71 11.72 -10.23
CA TYR A 68 -16.11 11.21 -11.47
C TYR A 68 -14.70 11.76 -11.72
N GLN A 69 -14.49 13.04 -11.43
CA GLN A 69 -13.17 13.65 -11.55
C GLN A 69 -12.16 13.09 -10.55
N GLN A 70 -12.59 12.87 -9.29
CA GLN A 70 -11.73 12.23 -8.28
C GLN A 70 -11.35 10.81 -8.71
N ASP A 71 -12.31 10.03 -9.21
CA ASP A 71 -12.07 8.68 -9.71
C ASP A 71 -11.11 8.68 -10.90
N SER A 72 -11.29 9.61 -11.86
CA SER A 72 -10.39 9.75 -13.01
C SER A 72 -8.96 10.08 -12.59
N ILE A 73 -8.78 11.02 -11.66
CA ILE A 73 -7.46 11.37 -11.11
C ILE A 73 -6.83 10.16 -10.39
N GLN A 74 -7.64 9.40 -9.68
CA GLN A 74 -7.16 8.19 -8.99
C GLN A 74 -6.74 7.10 -9.97
N ILE A 75 -7.50 6.90 -11.05
CA ILE A 75 -7.16 5.96 -12.13
C ILE A 75 -5.84 6.37 -12.79
N GLU A 76 -5.71 7.64 -13.19
CA GLU A 76 -4.48 8.16 -13.82
C GLU A 76 -3.25 8.01 -12.90
N ARG A 77 -3.41 8.28 -11.60
CA ARG A 77 -2.35 8.04 -10.61
C ARG A 77 -1.98 6.57 -10.53
N ASN A 78 -2.97 5.69 -10.51
CA ASN A 78 -2.74 4.25 -10.47
C ASN A 78 -2.03 3.75 -11.73
N GLU A 79 -2.41 4.24 -12.92
CA GLU A 79 -1.73 3.91 -14.18
C GLU A 79 -0.27 4.41 -14.20
N ASN A 80 -0.02 5.63 -13.75
CA ASN A 80 1.33 6.18 -13.69
C ASN A 80 2.20 5.41 -12.69
N ASN A 81 1.66 5.09 -11.52
CA ASN A 81 2.33 4.24 -10.54
C ASN A 81 2.65 2.85 -11.11
N LEU A 82 1.74 2.27 -11.90
CA LEU A 82 1.97 0.97 -12.54
C LEU A 82 3.08 1.05 -13.61
N LYS A 83 3.09 2.11 -14.43
CA LYS A 83 4.16 2.33 -15.44
C LYS A 83 5.52 2.48 -14.77
N GLU A 84 5.60 3.28 -13.71
CA GLU A 84 6.82 3.45 -12.93
C GLU A 84 7.27 2.13 -12.30
N ALA A 85 6.32 1.37 -11.75
CA ALA A 85 6.53 0.03 -11.22
C ALA A 85 7.18 -0.91 -12.23
N ILE A 86 6.62 -1.01 -13.43
CA ILE A 86 7.11 -1.88 -14.50
C ILE A 86 8.51 -1.42 -14.93
N ALA A 87 8.76 -0.12 -15.03
CA ALA A 87 10.07 0.40 -15.41
C ALA A 87 11.15 0.05 -14.37
N ASN A 88 10.87 0.28 -13.08
CA ASN A 88 11.77 -0.03 -11.98
C ASN A 88 12.05 -1.55 -11.88
N LEU A 89 10.99 -2.36 -11.98
CA LEU A 89 11.11 -3.82 -11.96
C LEU A 89 11.94 -4.33 -13.14
N SER A 90 11.75 -3.77 -14.35
CA SER A 90 12.52 -4.15 -15.53
C SER A 90 14.00 -3.88 -15.33
N HIS A 91 14.35 -2.78 -14.66
CA HIS A 91 15.73 -2.48 -14.29
C HIS A 91 16.25 -3.49 -13.25
N ASP A 92 15.46 -3.74 -12.18
CA ASP A 92 15.85 -4.60 -11.06
C ASP A 92 15.94 -6.09 -11.46
N ILE A 93 15.24 -6.52 -12.51
CA ILE A 93 15.38 -7.84 -13.14
C ILE A 93 16.62 -7.89 -14.05
N ARG A 94 16.89 -6.83 -14.81
CA ARG A 94 18.01 -6.81 -15.77
C ARG A 94 19.36 -6.99 -15.06
N THR A 95 19.54 -6.36 -13.91
CA THR A 95 20.81 -6.38 -13.17
C THR A 95 21.24 -7.80 -12.75
N PRO A 96 20.41 -8.59 -12.03
CA PRO A 96 20.78 -9.97 -11.68
C PRO A 96 20.86 -10.87 -12.91
N LEU A 97 20.06 -10.64 -13.95
CA LEU A 97 20.10 -11.42 -15.19
C LEU A 97 21.43 -11.23 -15.95
N THR A 98 21.88 -9.98 -16.10
CA THR A 98 23.18 -9.69 -16.71
C THR A 98 24.33 -10.26 -15.90
N SER A 99 24.26 -10.18 -14.57
CA SER A 99 25.24 -10.79 -13.68
C SER A 99 25.27 -12.32 -13.83
N LEU A 100 24.09 -12.95 -13.91
CA LEU A 100 23.94 -14.39 -14.10
C LEU A 100 24.58 -14.84 -15.41
N ASP A 101 24.31 -14.15 -16.52
CA ASP A 101 24.90 -14.45 -17.83
C ASP A 101 26.43 -14.35 -17.76
N GLY A 102 26.99 -13.32 -17.15
CA GLY A 102 28.44 -13.17 -16.97
C GLY A 102 29.09 -14.30 -16.15
N TYR A 103 28.44 -14.70 -15.03
CA TYR A 103 28.99 -15.80 -14.20
C TYR A 103 28.84 -17.18 -14.85
N VAL A 104 27.81 -17.39 -15.68
CA VAL A 104 27.70 -18.61 -16.49
C VAL A 104 28.86 -18.69 -17.52
N GLN A 105 29.23 -17.57 -18.16
CA GLN A 105 30.35 -17.54 -19.07
C GLN A 105 31.66 -17.82 -18.34
N LEU A 106 31.87 -17.21 -17.16
CA LEU A 106 33.07 -17.48 -16.33
C LEU A 106 33.12 -18.94 -15.88
N LEU A 107 31.99 -19.52 -15.49
CA LEU A 107 31.89 -20.94 -15.12
C LEU A 107 32.35 -21.88 -16.25
N VAL A 108 31.93 -21.58 -17.48
CA VAL A 108 32.29 -22.39 -18.67
C VAL A 108 33.80 -22.24 -19.02
N MET A 109 34.39 -21.07 -18.73
CA MET A 109 35.80 -20.78 -19.05
C MET A 109 36.78 -21.20 -17.96
N SER A 110 36.31 -21.54 -16.76
CA SER A 110 37.16 -21.90 -15.62
C SER A 110 37.51 -23.38 -15.63
N ASP A 111 38.80 -23.69 -15.47
CA ASP A 111 39.33 -25.05 -15.31
C ASP A 111 39.49 -25.44 -13.82
N SER A 112 39.34 -24.48 -12.89
CA SER A 112 39.47 -24.71 -11.45
C SER A 112 38.11 -25.12 -10.83
N LYS A 113 38.08 -26.26 -10.12
CA LYS A 113 36.88 -26.69 -9.40
C LYS A 113 36.45 -25.69 -8.33
N GLU A 114 37.37 -25.07 -7.63
CA GLU A 114 37.09 -24.10 -6.58
C GLU A 114 36.43 -22.83 -7.16
N GLU A 115 36.89 -22.34 -8.31
CA GLU A 115 36.26 -21.23 -9.02
C GLU A 115 34.87 -21.62 -9.54
N GLN A 116 34.73 -22.83 -10.08
CA GLN A 116 33.44 -23.33 -10.55
C GLN A 116 32.39 -23.40 -9.42
N GLU A 117 32.78 -23.93 -8.25
CA GLU A 117 31.91 -23.96 -7.07
C GLU A 117 31.53 -22.54 -6.60
N HIS A 118 32.48 -21.62 -6.60
CA HIS A 118 32.26 -20.22 -6.28
C HIS A 118 31.25 -19.57 -7.25
N TYR A 119 31.43 -19.73 -8.57
CA TYR A 119 30.53 -19.18 -9.57
C TYR A 119 29.15 -19.80 -9.51
N LEU A 120 29.03 -21.11 -9.26
CA LEU A 120 27.77 -21.79 -9.05
C LEU A 120 27.01 -21.22 -7.86
N LYS A 121 27.68 -20.96 -6.74
CA LYS A 121 27.05 -20.33 -5.56
C LYS A 121 26.50 -18.93 -5.88
N ILE A 122 27.26 -18.13 -6.64
CA ILE A 122 26.80 -16.81 -7.08
C ILE A 122 25.57 -16.92 -8.00
N ILE A 123 25.60 -17.83 -8.97
CA ILE A 123 24.49 -18.09 -9.88
C ILE A 123 23.24 -18.49 -9.10
N GLN A 124 23.34 -19.41 -8.14
CA GLN A 124 22.23 -19.83 -7.28
C GLN A 124 21.65 -18.65 -6.51
N ASN A 125 22.49 -17.80 -5.91
CA ASN A 125 22.05 -16.61 -5.20
C ASN A 125 21.32 -15.63 -6.12
N ARG A 126 21.77 -15.45 -7.37
CA ARG A 126 21.10 -14.58 -8.35
C ARG A 126 19.74 -15.12 -8.79
N ILE A 127 19.62 -16.44 -8.95
CA ILE A 127 18.35 -17.11 -9.25
C ILE A 127 17.37 -16.94 -8.08
N SER A 128 17.82 -17.12 -6.84
CA SER A 128 17.02 -16.87 -5.64
C SER A 128 16.51 -15.44 -5.57
N SER A 129 17.38 -14.46 -5.81
CA SER A 129 16.98 -13.04 -5.84
C SER A 129 15.92 -12.77 -6.91
N LEU A 130 16.07 -13.33 -8.13
CA LEU A 130 15.06 -13.20 -9.20
C LEU A 130 13.73 -13.82 -8.81
N LYS A 131 13.76 -14.98 -8.17
CA LYS A 131 12.53 -15.64 -7.67
C LYS A 131 11.82 -14.77 -6.64
N GLU A 132 12.53 -14.18 -5.70
CA GLU A 132 11.97 -13.26 -4.70
C GLU A 132 11.31 -12.03 -5.36
N LEU A 133 11.98 -11.41 -6.35
CA LEU A 133 11.43 -10.29 -7.10
C LEU A 133 10.11 -10.65 -7.80
N LEU A 134 10.05 -11.83 -8.43
CA LEU A 134 8.84 -12.32 -9.08
C LEU A 134 7.71 -12.60 -8.08
N GLU A 135 8.01 -13.16 -6.92
CA GLU A 135 7.04 -13.40 -5.86
C GLU A 135 6.50 -12.10 -5.26
N GLU A 136 7.36 -11.09 -5.09
CA GLU A 136 6.94 -9.74 -4.68
C GLU A 136 5.99 -9.12 -5.69
N LEU A 137 6.32 -9.17 -6.99
CA LEU A 137 5.45 -8.69 -8.05
C LEU A 137 4.10 -9.42 -8.08
N PHE A 138 4.13 -10.75 -7.97
CA PHE A 138 2.91 -11.55 -7.97
C PHE A 138 2.01 -11.22 -6.78
N THR A 139 2.60 -11.05 -5.60
CA THR A 139 1.85 -10.62 -4.42
C THR A 139 1.28 -9.22 -4.60
N TYR A 140 2.10 -8.31 -5.13
CA TYR A 140 1.67 -6.95 -5.44
C TYR A 140 0.48 -6.94 -6.41
N THR A 141 0.53 -7.69 -7.51
CA THR A 141 -0.56 -7.75 -8.49
C THR A 141 -1.83 -8.34 -7.90
N LYS A 142 -1.73 -9.39 -7.07
CA LYS A 142 -2.88 -9.92 -6.34
C LYS A 142 -3.51 -8.90 -5.41
N MET A 143 -2.70 -8.09 -4.73
CA MET A 143 -3.19 -7.08 -3.80
C MET A 143 -3.86 -5.88 -4.50
N GLN A 144 -3.66 -5.68 -5.82
CA GLN A 144 -4.35 -4.68 -6.63
C GLN A 144 -5.80 -5.07 -6.94
N ASP A 145 -6.10 -6.36 -6.91
CA ASP A 145 -7.46 -6.84 -7.10
C ASP A 145 -8.30 -6.49 -5.86
N GLN A 146 -9.34 -5.67 -6.05
CA GLN A 146 -10.28 -5.30 -5.00
C GLN A 146 -11.09 -6.50 -4.47
N HIS A 147 -11.20 -7.57 -5.26
CA HIS A 147 -11.90 -8.81 -4.91
C HIS A 147 -10.96 -9.86 -4.28
N TYR A 148 -9.66 -9.54 -4.16
CA TYR A 148 -8.73 -10.47 -3.52
C TYR A 148 -8.99 -10.50 -2.01
N GLU A 149 -9.63 -11.57 -1.57
CA GLU A 149 -9.85 -11.88 -0.15
C GLU A 149 -8.71 -12.77 0.36
N LEU A 150 -8.14 -12.35 1.50
CA LEU A 150 -7.15 -13.14 2.19
C LEU A 150 -7.90 -14.17 3.07
N ALA A 151 -7.69 -15.45 2.81
CA ALA A 151 -8.28 -16.51 3.64
C ALA A 151 -7.65 -16.48 5.04
N CYS A 152 -8.32 -15.84 5.98
CA CYS A 152 -7.90 -15.75 7.38
C CYS A 152 -8.52 -16.88 8.21
N MET A 153 -7.69 -17.53 9.05
CA MET A 153 -8.08 -18.62 9.95
C MET A 153 -7.53 -18.35 11.35
N PRO A 154 -8.12 -18.96 12.40
CA PRO A 154 -7.54 -18.90 13.73
C PRO A 154 -6.13 -19.53 13.75
N MET A 155 -5.14 -18.78 14.23
CA MET A 155 -3.74 -19.20 14.32
C MET A 155 -3.04 -18.58 15.53
N ASP A 156 -1.92 -19.15 15.95
CA ASP A 156 -1.03 -18.52 16.92
C ASP A 156 0.03 -17.69 16.20
N ALA A 157 -0.11 -16.38 16.33
CA ALA A 157 0.82 -15.43 15.71
C ALA A 157 2.23 -15.52 16.32
N ARG A 158 2.36 -15.83 17.62
CA ARG A 158 3.65 -15.94 18.29
C ARG A 158 4.50 -17.04 17.65
N GLN A 159 3.92 -18.22 17.45
CA GLN A 159 4.64 -19.32 16.81
C GLN A 159 5.14 -18.93 15.41
N CYS A 160 4.25 -18.38 14.57
CA CYS A 160 4.60 -17.97 13.22
C CYS A 160 5.71 -16.91 13.19
N ILE A 161 5.66 -15.90 14.09
CA ILE A 161 6.67 -14.85 14.19
C ILE A 161 8.01 -15.44 14.67
N CYS A 162 8.02 -16.27 15.71
CA CYS A 162 9.23 -16.91 16.23
C CYS A 162 9.92 -17.76 15.16
N GLU A 163 9.18 -18.65 14.48
CA GLU A 163 9.73 -19.48 13.39
C GLU A 163 10.31 -18.63 12.26
N THR A 164 9.62 -17.55 11.91
CA THR A 164 10.06 -16.66 10.83
C THR A 164 11.35 -15.92 11.20
N VAL A 165 11.46 -15.43 12.43
CA VAL A 165 12.66 -14.72 12.89
C VAL A 165 13.84 -15.68 13.03
N LEU A 166 13.62 -16.91 13.52
CA LEU A 166 14.66 -17.93 13.62
C LEU A 166 15.26 -18.30 12.26
N ALA A 167 14.46 -18.24 11.18
CA ALA A 167 14.97 -18.50 9.84
C ALA A 167 16.02 -17.47 9.35
N PHE A 168 16.13 -16.31 10.00
CA PHE A 168 17.14 -15.29 9.71
C PHE A 168 18.41 -15.41 10.57
N TYR A 169 18.56 -16.48 11.35
CA TYR A 169 19.69 -16.63 12.26
C TYR A 169 21.03 -16.56 11.52
N GLU A 170 21.16 -17.28 10.41
CA GLU A 170 22.36 -17.28 9.57
C GLU A 170 22.64 -15.88 8.97
N ASP A 171 21.61 -15.17 8.54
CA ASP A 171 21.75 -13.82 7.98
C ASP A 171 22.26 -12.82 9.04
N PHE A 172 21.84 -12.97 10.31
CA PHE A 172 22.34 -12.16 11.42
C PHE A 172 23.82 -12.47 11.71
N GLU A 173 24.21 -13.76 11.73
CA GLU A 173 25.59 -14.18 11.96
C GLU A 173 26.53 -13.71 10.83
N GLU A 174 26.12 -13.88 9.56
CA GLU A 174 26.93 -13.43 8.40
C GLU A 174 27.19 -11.93 8.43
N ARG A 175 26.28 -11.13 8.99
CA ARG A 175 26.46 -9.68 9.15
C ARG A 175 27.09 -9.26 10.47
N GLY A 176 27.37 -10.19 11.35
CA GLY A 176 27.93 -9.93 12.69
C GLY A 176 26.95 -9.14 13.58
N LEU A 177 25.65 -9.23 13.33
CA LEU A 177 24.62 -8.55 14.08
C LEU A 177 24.05 -9.48 15.15
N GLN A 178 23.92 -9.00 16.37
CA GLN A 178 23.21 -9.66 17.45
C GLN A 178 21.91 -8.93 17.71
N PRO A 179 20.75 -9.40 17.21
CA PRO A 179 19.47 -8.72 17.41
C PRO A 179 19.06 -8.77 18.88
N GLU A 180 18.55 -7.65 19.38
CA GLU A 180 17.88 -7.58 20.69
C GLU A 180 16.49 -8.20 20.54
N VAL A 181 16.28 -9.46 20.99
CA VAL A 181 15.00 -10.16 20.84
C VAL A 181 14.28 -10.24 22.19
N GLU A 182 13.11 -9.63 22.28
CA GLU A 182 12.24 -9.65 23.46
C GLU A 182 10.83 -10.12 23.05
N PHE A 183 10.54 -11.41 23.24
CA PHE A 183 9.23 -11.96 22.88
C PHE A 183 8.50 -12.44 24.16
N CYS A 184 7.22 -12.04 24.27
CA CYS A 184 6.36 -12.53 25.35
C CYS A 184 6.16 -14.05 25.26
N GLU A 185 5.90 -14.68 26.40
CA GLU A 185 5.63 -16.13 26.49
C GLU A 185 4.16 -16.47 26.21
N ASP A 186 3.28 -15.47 26.23
CA ASP A 186 1.86 -15.67 26.02
C ASP A 186 1.54 -16.19 24.62
N GLU A 187 0.49 -17.01 24.52
CA GLU A 187 -0.13 -17.30 23.24
C GLU A 187 -0.80 -16.05 22.67
N LEU A 188 -0.64 -15.84 21.37
CA LEU A 188 -1.19 -14.70 20.64
C LEU A 188 -2.17 -15.18 19.55
N PRO A 189 -3.35 -15.69 19.94
CA PRO A 189 -4.33 -16.15 18.99
C PRO A 189 -4.89 -14.97 18.18
N ILE A 190 -4.83 -15.07 16.85
CA ILE A 190 -5.39 -14.11 15.91
C ILE A 190 -6.24 -14.83 14.85
N ILE A 191 -7.10 -14.06 14.18
CA ILE A 191 -7.70 -14.49 12.92
C ILE A 191 -6.84 -13.90 11.80
N GLY A 192 -5.96 -14.73 11.24
CA GLY A 192 -4.97 -14.27 10.27
C GLY A 192 -4.67 -15.33 9.21
N ASN A 193 -3.72 -15.01 8.35
CA ASN A 193 -3.18 -15.92 7.36
C ASN A 193 -1.68 -16.11 7.63
N GLU A 194 -1.26 -17.34 7.86
CA GLU A 194 0.11 -17.66 8.25
C GLU A 194 1.13 -17.22 7.19
N VAL A 195 0.85 -17.48 5.91
CA VAL A 195 1.73 -17.10 4.80
C VAL A 195 1.87 -15.58 4.71
N ALA A 196 0.77 -14.86 4.93
CA ALA A 196 0.75 -13.40 4.91
C ALA A 196 1.54 -12.83 6.11
N LEU A 197 1.31 -13.35 7.32
CA LEU A 197 2.03 -12.90 8.52
C LEU A 197 3.52 -13.18 8.42
N ARG A 198 3.91 -14.39 7.97
CA ARG A 198 5.30 -14.76 7.70
C ARG A 198 5.95 -13.77 6.74
N ARG A 199 5.27 -13.43 5.65
CA ARG A 199 5.77 -12.47 4.65
C ARG A 199 5.89 -11.05 5.21
N VAL A 200 4.96 -10.61 6.06
CA VAL A 200 5.05 -9.33 6.76
C VAL A 200 6.32 -9.29 7.62
N VAL A 201 6.54 -10.29 8.46
CA VAL A 201 7.72 -10.36 9.34
C VAL A 201 9.01 -10.41 8.52
N GLN A 202 9.05 -11.22 7.45
CA GLN A 202 10.20 -11.28 6.54
C GLN A 202 10.56 -9.92 5.94
N ASN A 203 9.55 -9.16 5.47
CA ASN A 203 9.78 -7.84 4.90
C ASN A 203 10.33 -6.84 5.92
N LEU A 204 9.86 -6.91 7.17
CA LEU A 204 10.38 -6.05 8.23
C LEU A 204 11.80 -6.41 8.65
N VAL A 205 12.08 -7.70 8.83
CA VAL A 205 13.43 -8.17 9.20
C VAL A 205 14.42 -7.88 8.08
N LYS A 206 14.08 -8.17 6.81
CA LYS A 206 14.93 -7.84 5.65
C LYS A 206 15.22 -6.33 5.58
N ASN A 207 14.19 -5.49 5.77
CA ASN A 207 14.37 -4.04 5.79
C ASN A 207 15.33 -3.61 6.91
N ALA A 208 15.17 -4.15 8.12
CA ALA A 208 16.06 -3.84 9.24
C ALA A 208 17.49 -4.32 9.00
N LEU A 209 17.68 -5.48 8.36
CA LEU A 209 18.99 -6.00 7.96
C LEU A 209 19.65 -5.13 6.88
N GLU A 210 18.90 -4.66 5.88
CA GLU A 210 19.47 -3.85 4.79
C GLU A 210 19.88 -2.45 5.23
N HIS A 211 19.12 -1.86 6.15
CA HIS A 211 19.29 -0.46 6.55
C HIS A 211 20.00 -0.28 7.90
N GLY A 212 19.93 -1.27 8.80
CA GLY A 212 20.63 -1.28 10.08
C GLY A 212 22.15 -1.48 9.90
N LYS A 213 22.93 -0.89 10.83
CA LYS A 213 24.38 -1.06 10.88
C LYS A 213 24.84 -1.91 12.06
N ASN A 214 24.46 -1.49 13.26
CA ASN A 214 24.99 -2.06 14.51
C ASN A 214 23.89 -2.53 15.47
N ARG A 215 22.68 -1.95 15.37
CA ARG A 215 21.58 -2.25 16.27
C ARG A 215 20.36 -2.69 15.48
N LEU A 216 19.84 -3.85 15.85
CA LEU A 216 18.58 -4.38 15.36
C LEU A 216 17.84 -4.98 16.56
N GLY A 217 16.57 -4.70 16.68
CA GLY A 217 15.75 -5.28 17.74
C GLY A 217 14.37 -5.67 17.28
N LEU A 218 13.88 -6.73 17.90
CA LEU A 218 12.59 -7.36 17.62
C LEU A 218 11.87 -7.55 18.95
N LYS A 219 10.70 -6.93 19.10
CA LYS A 219 9.89 -7.08 20.32
C LYS A 219 8.49 -7.53 19.97
N LEU A 220 8.02 -8.55 20.68
CA LEU A 220 6.67 -9.06 20.55
C LEU A 220 5.98 -9.01 21.91
N GLN A 221 4.87 -8.30 21.98
CA GLN A 221 4.15 -8.05 23.22
C GLN A 221 2.66 -8.27 23.03
N LYS A 222 2.02 -8.78 24.06
CA LYS A 222 0.58 -8.82 24.19
C LYS A 222 0.10 -7.52 24.82
N ARG A 223 -0.79 -6.82 24.15
CA ARG A 223 -1.58 -5.72 24.72
C ARG A 223 -3.02 -6.19 24.91
N GLU A 224 -3.82 -5.45 25.69
CA GLU A 224 -5.18 -5.83 26.11
C GLU A 224 -5.98 -6.58 25.02
N ASP A 225 -6.12 -6.00 23.83
CA ASP A 225 -6.93 -6.52 22.73
C ASP A 225 -6.13 -6.79 21.45
N SER A 226 -4.80 -6.66 21.47
CA SER A 226 -3.95 -6.80 20.29
C SER A 226 -2.57 -7.37 20.62
N LEU A 227 -1.96 -8.04 19.66
CA LEU A 227 -0.52 -8.25 19.65
C LEU A 227 0.17 -6.99 19.12
N LEU A 228 1.35 -6.72 19.62
CA LEU A 228 2.23 -5.68 19.14
C LEU A 228 3.56 -6.30 18.73
N PHE A 229 3.94 -6.20 17.46
CA PHE A 229 5.27 -6.57 16.98
C PHE A 229 6.02 -5.32 16.54
N LEU A 230 7.16 -5.07 17.18
CA LEU A 230 8.06 -3.97 16.91
C LEU A 230 9.36 -4.49 16.30
N CYS A 231 9.72 -3.97 15.14
CA CYS A 231 11.02 -4.16 14.51
C CYS A 231 11.72 -2.81 14.43
N TYR A 232 12.96 -2.71 14.91
CA TYR A 232 13.72 -1.46 14.85
C TYR A 232 15.18 -1.71 14.51
N ASN A 233 15.79 -0.71 13.89
CA ASN A 233 17.22 -0.67 13.61
C ASN A 233 17.78 0.75 13.78
N ASP A 234 19.09 0.87 13.96
CA ASP A 234 19.78 2.13 13.92
C ASP A 234 19.73 2.73 12.51
N LYS A 235 19.58 4.05 12.47
CA LYS A 235 19.59 4.81 11.22
C LYS A 235 20.97 5.44 11.00
N LYS A 236 21.39 5.62 9.76
CA LYS A 236 22.56 6.43 9.44
C LYS A 236 22.28 7.90 9.76
N GLU A 237 23.24 8.59 10.40
CA GLU A 237 23.02 9.99 10.90
C GLU A 237 22.53 10.96 9.82
N GLU A 238 22.99 10.78 8.58
CA GLU A 238 22.66 11.64 7.43
C GLU A 238 21.38 11.21 6.68
N GLU A 239 20.69 10.14 7.08
CA GLU A 239 19.55 9.61 6.35
C GLU A 239 18.25 10.30 6.80
N ILE A 240 17.62 11.03 5.88
CA ILE A 240 16.30 11.62 6.09
C ILE A 240 15.27 10.58 5.61
N ILE A 241 14.53 9.99 6.56
CA ILE A 241 13.46 9.03 6.26
C ILE A 241 12.14 9.78 6.26
N ASP A 242 11.48 9.83 5.12
CA ASP A 242 10.11 10.35 5.00
C ASP A 242 9.14 9.24 5.46
N VAL A 243 8.79 9.28 6.75
CA VAL A 243 7.98 8.24 7.41
C VAL A 243 6.60 8.10 6.79
N ASP A 244 6.06 9.18 6.21
CA ASP A 244 4.74 9.17 5.56
C ASP A 244 4.77 8.43 4.23
N LYS A 245 5.95 8.33 3.60
CA LYS A 245 6.10 7.72 2.27
C LYS A 245 6.67 6.31 2.27
N ILE A 246 7.23 5.82 3.38
CA ILE A 246 7.89 4.50 3.40
C ILE A 246 6.96 3.33 3.03
N PHE A 247 5.67 3.48 3.28
CA PHE A 247 4.66 2.49 2.90
C PHE A 247 4.10 2.73 1.49
N THR A 248 4.56 3.80 0.80
CA THR A 248 4.18 4.00 -0.60
C THR A 248 4.97 3.03 -1.48
N ARG A 249 4.35 2.62 -2.55
CA ARG A 249 4.90 1.64 -3.49
C ARG A 249 6.13 2.19 -4.17
N PHE A 250 7.16 1.35 -4.35
CA PHE A 250 8.43 1.68 -5.02
C PHE A 250 9.20 2.85 -4.36
N TYR A 251 8.81 3.23 -3.16
CA TYR A 251 9.57 4.23 -2.43
C TYR A 251 10.92 3.64 -2.03
N LYS A 252 11.98 4.28 -2.49
CA LYS A 252 13.37 4.04 -2.09
C LYS A 252 13.91 5.36 -1.55
N GLY A 253 14.46 5.37 -0.34
CA GLY A 253 15.16 6.56 0.17
C GLY A 253 16.28 6.98 -0.80
N ASP A 254 16.69 8.24 -0.78
CA ASP A 254 17.61 8.82 -1.79
C ASP A 254 18.93 8.05 -1.97
N ARG A 255 19.42 7.36 -0.94
CA ARG A 255 20.63 6.51 -1.01
C ARG A 255 20.36 5.03 -1.33
N ALA A 256 19.12 4.57 -1.22
CA ALA A 256 18.75 3.19 -1.54
C ALA A 256 18.57 2.94 -3.05
N ARG A 257 18.76 3.94 -3.90
CA ARG A 257 18.72 3.80 -5.37
C ARG A 257 19.74 2.82 -5.93
N THR A 258 20.80 2.51 -5.16
CA THR A 258 21.85 1.54 -5.51
C THR A 258 21.61 0.16 -4.88
N SER A 259 20.62 0.00 -3.99
CA SER A 259 20.30 -1.30 -3.38
C SER A 259 19.42 -2.15 -4.29
N THR A 260 19.55 -3.46 -4.17
CA THR A 260 18.77 -4.47 -4.92
C THR A 260 17.31 -4.57 -4.47
N SER A 261 16.86 -3.78 -3.47
CA SER A 261 15.49 -3.81 -2.97
C SER A 261 14.52 -3.15 -3.94
N THR A 262 13.34 -3.74 -4.10
CA THR A 262 12.28 -3.28 -5.03
C THR A 262 11.52 -2.05 -4.55
N GLY A 263 11.58 -1.74 -3.26
CA GLY A 263 10.70 -0.76 -2.60
C GLY A 263 9.23 -1.23 -2.49
N LEU A 264 8.98 -2.53 -2.72
CA LEU A 264 7.64 -3.13 -2.55
C LEU A 264 7.43 -3.74 -1.17
N GLY A 265 8.47 -4.18 -0.48
CA GLY A 265 8.39 -4.97 0.75
C GLY A 265 7.50 -4.33 1.81
N LEU A 266 7.74 -3.06 2.17
CA LEU A 266 6.93 -2.36 3.19
C LEU A 266 5.50 -2.07 2.73
N SER A 267 5.29 -1.77 1.45
CA SER A 267 3.95 -1.58 0.89
C SER A 267 3.14 -2.88 0.87
N ILE A 268 3.79 -4.01 0.61
CA ILE A 268 3.20 -5.35 0.71
C ILE A 268 2.87 -5.67 2.17
N ALA A 269 3.80 -5.41 3.10
CA ALA A 269 3.57 -5.62 4.51
C ALA A 269 2.32 -4.85 4.99
N LYS A 270 2.21 -3.57 4.63
CA LYS A 270 1.03 -2.75 4.96
C LYS A 270 -0.24 -3.36 4.41
N GLY A 271 -0.30 -3.68 3.14
CA GLY A 271 -1.51 -4.22 2.53
C GLY A 271 -1.93 -5.59 3.08
N LEU A 272 -0.99 -6.43 3.54
CA LEU A 272 -1.28 -7.70 4.20
C LEU A 272 -1.79 -7.48 5.63
N VAL A 273 -1.17 -6.56 6.38
CA VAL A 273 -1.62 -6.18 7.74
C VAL A 273 -3.03 -5.60 7.69
N ASP A 274 -3.31 -4.67 6.77
CA ASP A 274 -4.64 -4.07 6.58
C ASP A 274 -5.71 -5.17 6.32
N ARG A 275 -5.38 -6.21 5.52
CA ARG A 275 -6.29 -7.35 5.24
C ARG A 275 -6.49 -8.30 6.42
N MET A 276 -5.56 -8.30 7.37
CA MET A 276 -5.70 -8.99 8.66
C MET A 276 -6.33 -8.09 9.74
N HIS A 277 -6.94 -6.96 9.34
CA HIS A 277 -7.55 -5.98 10.23
C HIS A 277 -6.59 -5.38 11.27
N GLY A 278 -5.30 -5.40 10.95
CA GLY A 278 -4.26 -4.80 11.77
C GLY A 278 -3.90 -3.39 11.32
N GLU A 279 -2.98 -2.80 12.05
CA GLU A 279 -2.39 -1.48 11.75
C GLU A 279 -0.87 -1.60 11.69
N ILE A 280 -0.25 -0.87 10.76
CA ILE A 280 1.20 -0.73 10.67
C ILE A 280 1.57 0.74 10.70
N SER A 281 2.55 1.08 11.50
CA SER A 281 3.07 2.43 11.62
C SER A 281 4.59 2.43 11.69
N ALA A 282 5.19 3.57 11.40
CA ALA A 282 6.62 3.75 11.57
C ALA A 282 6.92 5.11 12.18
N CYS A 283 8.04 5.18 12.86
CA CYS A 283 8.57 6.44 13.40
C CYS A 283 10.10 6.40 13.46
N VAL A 284 10.68 7.58 13.57
CA VAL A 284 12.10 7.73 13.90
C VAL A 284 12.18 8.35 15.28
N ASP A 285 12.80 7.67 16.21
CA ASP A 285 12.91 8.10 17.59
C ASP A 285 14.29 7.69 18.15
N GLU A 286 14.98 8.61 18.84
CA GLU A 286 16.32 8.42 19.41
C GLU A 286 17.37 7.83 18.43
N GLY A 287 17.30 8.20 17.14
CA GLY A 287 18.20 7.68 16.12
C GLY A 287 17.87 6.27 15.63
N LEU A 288 16.80 5.68 16.13
CA LEU A 288 16.28 4.39 15.69
C LEU A 288 15.11 4.58 14.71
N PHE A 289 15.11 3.82 13.64
CA PHE A 289 13.95 3.65 12.79
C PHE A 289 13.14 2.47 13.31
N LYS A 290 11.88 2.71 13.62
CA LYS A 290 10.98 1.76 14.29
C LYS A 290 9.77 1.52 13.42
N ILE A 291 9.44 0.24 13.16
CA ILE A 291 8.18 -0.17 12.51
C ILE A 291 7.39 -1.00 13.51
N THR A 292 6.15 -0.64 13.71
CA THR A 292 5.23 -1.30 14.65
C THR A 292 4.04 -1.87 13.90
N ILE A 293 3.71 -3.13 14.18
CA ILE A 293 2.50 -3.79 13.71
C ILE A 293 1.63 -4.07 14.93
N SER A 294 0.33 -3.79 14.80
CA SER A 294 -0.70 -4.18 15.75
C SER A 294 -1.75 -5.00 15.05
N ILE A 295 -2.05 -6.22 15.55
CA ILE A 295 -3.11 -7.09 15.01
C ILE A 295 -4.05 -7.45 16.15
N PRO A 296 -5.39 -7.36 15.95
CA PRO A 296 -6.37 -7.72 16.98
C PRO A 296 -6.26 -9.20 17.38
N LEU A 297 -6.35 -9.48 18.68
CA LEU A 297 -6.42 -10.85 19.22
C LEU A 297 -7.82 -11.44 19.04
N ASP A 298 -7.89 -12.75 18.83
CA ASP A 298 -9.15 -13.48 18.80
C ASP A 298 -9.68 -13.69 20.23
N LYS A 299 -10.62 -12.84 20.65
CA LYS A 299 -11.24 -12.89 21.98
C LYS A 299 -11.94 -14.21 22.29
N LYS A 300 -12.46 -14.91 21.27
CA LYS A 300 -13.15 -16.20 21.47
C LYS A 300 -12.20 -17.31 21.92
N LYS A 301 -10.96 -17.27 21.47
CA LYS A 301 -9.94 -18.25 21.86
C LYS A 301 -9.29 -17.89 23.20
N LEU A 302 -9.25 -16.62 23.55
CA LEU A 302 -8.78 -16.15 24.87
C LEU A 302 -9.73 -16.52 26.01
N GLU A 303 -11.04 -16.55 25.76
CA GLU A 303 -12.06 -16.91 26.76
C GLU A 303 -12.25 -18.42 26.92
N ASN A 304 -11.80 -19.27 25.96
CA ASN A 304 -11.93 -20.71 25.98
C ASN A 304 -10.63 -21.44 25.55
N PRO A 305 -9.58 -21.44 26.38
CA PRO A 305 -8.28 -22.04 26.02
C PRO A 305 -8.25 -23.59 25.95
N SER A 306 -9.37 -24.29 26.14
CA SER A 306 -9.38 -25.75 26.37
C SER A 306 -10.43 -26.50 25.55
N LYS A 307 -10.43 -26.43 24.20
CA LYS A 307 -11.29 -27.32 23.39
C LYS A 307 -10.64 -27.98 22.17
N ASP A 308 -9.35 -27.82 21.94
CA ASP A 308 -8.64 -28.53 20.86
C ASP A 308 -7.39 -29.26 21.42
N HIS A 309 -7.65 -30.43 22.03
CA HIS A 309 -6.68 -31.52 22.21
C HIS A 309 -7.30 -32.82 21.72
#